data_5e8dc8c768d423c7e993b88ac74b6494
#
_entry.id   5e8dc8c768d423c7e993b88ac74b6494
#
_cell.length_a   1.000
_cell.length_b   1.000
_cell.length_c   1.000
_cell.angle_alpha   90.00
_cell.angle_beta   90.00
_cell.angle_gamma   90.00
#
_symmetry.space_group_name_H-M   'P 1'
#
loop_
_entity.id
_entity.type
_entity.pdbx_description
1 polymer ?
#
loop_
_entity_poly.entity_id
_entity_poly.type
_entity_poly.pdbx_seq_one_letter_code
_entity_poly.pdbx_strand_id
1 'polypeptide(L)'
;GDGESDEGQVWEAAMTAAKYKVDNITVILDRNFIQQDSYTEKIMPLDEELIGDDLSEMWKDASRWKTGEKWLSFGWNVIEIDGHRVEQISDAIKRAAQTKWLPTIIIARTIKGKGVEHMEDNPQWHGKAPKPEIVPIIEQELDSQFMIAPSIIAGDMSNLEKEVKRCENGRADYIHLDVMDGQFVPNKTFDHTKIKDLRSLTLIPFDTHLMINE
;
A
#
# COMPACT_ATOMS: atom_id res chain seq x y z
N GLY A 1 -0.54 -11.38 12.93
CA GLY A 1 0.61 -11.70 12.07
C GLY A 1 0.86 -13.19 11.93
N ASP A 2 1.83 -13.56 11.10
CA ASP A 2 2.11 -14.97 10.79
C ASP A 2 2.50 -15.80 12.01
N GLY A 3 3.45 -15.31 12.81
CA GLY A 3 3.91 -16.04 13.99
C GLY A 3 2.83 -16.27 15.05
N GLU A 4 1.86 -15.37 15.16
CA GLU A 4 0.69 -15.57 16.04
C GLU A 4 -0.20 -16.71 15.55
N SER A 5 -0.21 -16.97 14.25
CA SER A 5 -0.98 -18.08 13.67
C SER A 5 -0.36 -19.46 13.97
N ASP A 6 0.87 -19.52 14.49
CA ASP A 6 1.50 -20.76 14.95
C ASP A 6 1.02 -21.15 16.35
N GLU A 7 0.30 -20.25 17.03
CA GLU A 7 -0.23 -20.56 18.37
C GLU A 7 -1.52 -21.38 18.30
N GLY A 8 -1.57 -22.50 19.04
CA GLY A 8 -2.71 -23.43 19.05
C GLY A 8 -4.03 -22.77 19.41
N GLN A 9 -4.02 -21.78 20.32
CA GLN A 9 -5.23 -21.05 20.73
C GLN A 9 -5.92 -20.30 19.60
N VAL A 10 -5.20 -19.89 18.56
CA VAL A 10 -5.77 -19.27 17.35
C VAL A 10 -6.70 -20.26 16.63
N TRP A 11 -6.25 -21.51 16.51
CA TRP A 11 -7.02 -22.56 15.84
C TRP A 11 -8.19 -23.05 16.69
N GLU A 12 -8.04 -23.10 18.01
CA GLU A 12 -9.14 -23.37 18.93
C GLU A 12 -10.23 -22.30 18.84
N ALA A 13 -9.83 -21.04 18.79
CA ALA A 13 -10.75 -19.92 18.57
C ALA A 13 -11.44 -19.99 17.20
N ALA A 14 -10.70 -20.39 16.15
CA ALA A 14 -11.23 -20.55 14.80
C ALA A 14 -12.34 -21.60 14.76
N MET A 15 -12.12 -22.78 15.34
CA MET A 15 -13.15 -23.83 15.46
C MET A 15 -14.36 -23.36 16.26
N THR A 16 -14.13 -22.66 17.35
CA THR A 16 -15.20 -22.16 18.24
C THR A 16 -16.06 -21.13 17.53
N ALA A 17 -15.46 -20.14 16.85
CA ALA A 17 -16.19 -19.12 16.11
C ALA A 17 -17.04 -19.72 14.99
N ALA A 18 -16.52 -20.68 14.25
CA ALA A 18 -17.26 -21.40 13.21
C ALA A 18 -18.43 -22.18 13.80
N LYS A 19 -18.23 -22.94 14.89
CA LYS A 19 -19.28 -23.70 15.57
C LYS A 19 -20.47 -22.82 15.98
N TYR A 20 -20.19 -21.65 16.54
CA TYR A 20 -21.22 -20.73 17.02
C TYR A 20 -21.69 -19.73 15.94
N LYS A 21 -21.21 -19.86 14.69
CA LYS A 21 -21.57 -19.01 13.55
C LYS A 21 -21.44 -17.54 13.87
N VAL A 22 -20.30 -17.15 14.43
CA VAL A 22 -20.03 -15.78 14.89
C VAL A 22 -19.72 -14.90 13.67
N ASP A 23 -20.74 -14.42 13.01
CA ASP A 23 -20.65 -13.72 11.72
C ASP A 23 -20.29 -12.23 11.84
N ASN A 24 -20.16 -11.73 13.06
CA ASN A 24 -19.71 -10.37 13.37
C ASN A 24 -18.21 -10.30 13.74
N ILE A 25 -17.46 -11.41 13.61
CA ILE A 25 -16.02 -11.42 13.72
C ILE A 25 -15.39 -11.39 12.33
N THR A 26 -14.47 -10.45 12.15
CA THR A 26 -13.55 -10.41 11.01
C THR A 26 -12.13 -10.41 11.53
N VAL A 27 -11.36 -11.41 11.15
CA VAL A 27 -9.93 -11.52 11.43
C VAL A 27 -9.16 -11.00 10.22
N ILE A 28 -8.12 -10.23 10.44
CA ILE A 28 -7.17 -9.82 9.41
C ILE A 28 -5.84 -10.47 9.73
N LEU A 29 -5.39 -11.34 8.83
CA LEU A 29 -4.07 -11.95 8.88
C LEU A 29 -3.13 -11.16 7.97
N ASP A 30 -2.17 -10.45 8.59
CA ASP A 30 -1.04 -9.87 7.87
C ASP A 30 -0.07 -10.99 7.49
N ARG A 31 -0.21 -11.45 6.24
CA ARG A 31 0.50 -12.61 5.70
C ARG A 31 1.73 -12.16 4.93
N ASN A 32 2.83 -11.92 5.65
CA ASN A 32 4.09 -11.42 5.10
C ASN A 32 5.23 -12.46 5.09
N PHE A 33 4.94 -13.71 5.44
CA PHE A 33 5.89 -14.82 5.51
C PHE A 33 6.99 -14.69 6.57
N ILE A 34 6.92 -13.69 7.47
CA ILE A 34 7.97 -13.41 8.44
C ILE A 34 7.39 -13.39 9.85
N GLN A 35 8.10 -14.04 10.76
CA GLN A 35 7.88 -13.98 12.19
C GLN A 35 9.16 -13.60 12.92
N GLN A 36 9.10 -13.52 14.26
CA GLN A 36 10.19 -12.98 15.07
C GLN A 36 11.51 -13.72 14.84
N ASP A 37 11.48 -15.04 14.73
CA ASP A 37 12.68 -15.88 14.68
C ASP A 37 13.24 -16.03 13.26
N SER A 38 12.38 -16.06 12.23
CA SER A 38 12.78 -16.22 10.83
C SER A 38 11.57 -16.12 9.89
N TYR A 39 11.67 -16.72 8.72
CA TYR A 39 10.53 -16.95 7.81
C TYR A 39 9.55 -17.95 8.44
N THR A 40 8.27 -17.62 8.44
CA THR A 40 7.21 -18.48 8.99
C THR A 40 7.25 -19.87 8.36
N GLU A 41 7.47 -19.94 7.03
CA GLU A 41 7.50 -21.18 6.28
C GLU A 41 8.71 -22.10 6.58
N LYS A 42 9.66 -21.61 7.37
CA LYS A 42 10.77 -22.42 7.90
C LYS A 42 10.53 -22.90 9.33
N ILE A 43 9.77 -22.13 10.09
CA ILE A 43 9.53 -22.43 11.50
C ILE A 43 8.31 -23.34 11.64
N MET A 44 7.15 -22.87 11.17
CA MET A 44 5.91 -23.64 11.14
C MET A 44 5.07 -23.20 9.93
N PRO A 45 5.14 -23.94 8.82
CA PRO A 45 4.56 -23.51 7.55
C PRO A 45 3.04 -23.32 7.61
N LEU A 46 2.58 -22.13 7.31
CA LEU A 46 1.16 -21.83 7.04
C LEU A 46 0.78 -22.16 5.60
N ASP A 47 1.69 -21.97 4.68
CA ASP A 47 1.59 -22.36 3.27
C ASP A 47 2.45 -23.63 3.04
N GLU A 48 3.31 -23.67 2.04
CA GLU A 48 4.27 -24.73 1.81
C GLU A 48 5.64 -24.38 2.43
N GLU A 49 6.39 -25.40 2.85
CA GLU A 49 7.71 -25.23 3.42
C GLU A 49 8.65 -24.45 2.49
N LEU A 50 9.36 -23.46 3.04
CA LEU A 50 10.36 -22.69 2.36
C LEU A 50 11.71 -23.43 2.39
N ILE A 51 12.21 -23.78 1.21
CA ILE A 51 13.54 -24.35 1.04
C ILE A 51 14.52 -23.22 0.69
N GLY A 52 15.52 -23.00 1.55
CA GLY A 52 16.46 -21.87 1.40
C GLY A 52 15.94 -20.60 2.06
N ASP A 53 16.40 -19.42 1.61
CA ASP A 53 16.09 -18.11 2.16
C ASP A 53 15.46 -17.13 1.16
N ASP A 54 14.99 -17.65 0.03
CA ASP A 54 14.41 -16.86 -1.05
C ASP A 54 12.89 -17.04 -1.10
N LEU A 55 12.16 -16.00 -0.69
CA LEU A 55 10.69 -15.94 -0.76
C LEU A 55 10.17 -15.73 -2.20
N SER A 56 11.03 -15.41 -3.15
CA SER A 56 10.56 -15.05 -4.51
C SER A 56 9.71 -16.13 -5.15
N GLU A 57 10.02 -17.40 -4.89
CA GLU A 57 9.24 -18.53 -5.41
C GLU A 57 7.84 -18.62 -4.76
N MET A 58 7.71 -18.25 -3.49
CA MET A 58 6.41 -18.20 -2.81
C MET A 58 5.53 -17.08 -3.39
N TRP A 59 6.14 -15.93 -3.74
CA TRP A 59 5.42 -14.82 -4.37
C TRP A 59 5.02 -15.10 -5.82
N LYS A 60 5.82 -15.86 -6.56
CA LYS A 60 5.57 -16.16 -7.99
C LYS A 60 4.46 -17.20 -8.20
N ASP A 61 4.28 -18.12 -7.27
CA ASP A 61 3.37 -19.26 -7.45
C ASP A 61 2.30 -19.32 -6.35
N ALA A 62 1.16 -18.69 -6.62
CA ALA A 62 0.02 -18.68 -5.71
C ALA A 62 -0.57 -20.08 -5.44
N SER A 63 -0.26 -21.11 -6.27
CA SER A 63 -0.71 -22.49 -6.01
C SER A 63 -0.09 -23.09 -4.75
N ARG A 64 1.01 -22.50 -4.28
CA ARG A 64 1.68 -22.88 -3.03
C ARG A 64 1.03 -22.27 -1.79
N TRP A 65 0.09 -21.34 -1.95
CA TRP A 65 -0.60 -20.70 -0.85
C TRP A 65 -1.71 -21.62 -0.30
N LYS A 66 -1.54 -22.11 0.92
CA LYS A 66 -2.44 -23.06 1.57
C LYS A 66 -3.13 -22.51 2.82
N THR A 67 -2.72 -21.32 3.26
CA THR A 67 -3.29 -20.67 4.44
C THR A 67 -4.80 -20.52 4.33
N GLY A 68 -5.31 -20.07 3.17
CA GLY A 68 -6.74 -19.92 2.95
C GLY A 68 -7.51 -21.24 3.01
N GLU A 69 -6.94 -22.31 2.48
CA GLU A 69 -7.54 -23.66 2.53
C GLU A 69 -7.67 -24.18 3.98
N LYS A 70 -6.68 -23.89 4.85
CA LYS A 70 -6.73 -24.24 6.27
C LYS A 70 -7.92 -23.54 6.95
N TRP A 71 -8.06 -22.24 6.80
CA TRP A 71 -9.17 -21.47 7.37
C TRP A 71 -10.53 -21.89 6.81
N LEU A 72 -10.60 -22.16 5.51
CA LEU A 72 -11.81 -22.69 4.87
C LEU A 72 -12.23 -24.03 5.48
N SER A 73 -11.24 -24.92 5.78
CA SER A 73 -11.50 -26.21 6.41
C SER A 73 -12.06 -26.09 7.82
N PHE A 74 -11.78 -25.00 8.52
CA PHE A 74 -12.39 -24.69 9.82
C PHE A 74 -13.78 -24.05 9.71
N GLY A 75 -14.30 -23.85 8.49
CA GLY A 75 -15.64 -23.32 8.26
C GLY A 75 -15.71 -21.79 8.25
N TRP A 76 -14.62 -21.10 7.90
CA TRP A 76 -14.57 -19.65 7.75
C TRP A 76 -14.84 -19.22 6.31
N ASN A 77 -15.44 -18.04 6.13
CA ASN A 77 -15.38 -17.31 4.88
C ASN A 77 -13.99 -16.73 4.71
N VAL A 78 -13.34 -16.99 3.58
CA VAL A 78 -11.95 -16.59 3.30
C VAL A 78 -11.93 -15.57 2.18
N ILE A 79 -11.24 -14.45 2.40
CA ILE A 79 -11.01 -13.40 1.42
C ILE A 79 -9.51 -13.15 1.36
N GLU A 80 -8.86 -13.49 0.25
CA GLU A 80 -7.44 -13.18 0.02
C GLU A 80 -7.30 -11.90 -0.80
N ILE A 81 -6.36 -11.04 -0.39
CA ILE A 81 -6.12 -9.73 -1.01
C ILE A 81 -4.62 -9.43 -1.10
N ASP A 82 -4.27 -8.54 -2.02
CA ASP A 82 -3.03 -7.78 -1.94
C ASP A 82 -3.18 -6.71 -0.85
N GLY A 83 -2.45 -6.89 0.27
CA GLY A 83 -2.51 -6.03 1.45
C GLY A 83 -1.88 -4.65 1.25
N HIS A 84 -1.25 -4.38 0.09
CA HIS A 84 -0.75 -3.05 -0.28
C HIS A 84 -1.74 -2.27 -1.17
N ARG A 85 -2.91 -2.85 -1.51
CA ARG A 85 -3.93 -2.19 -2.33
C ARG A 85 -5.12 -1.75 -1.51
N VAL A 86 -5.22 -0.45 -1.27
CA VAL A 86 -6.28 0.15 -0.43
C VAL A 86 -7.68 -0.18 -0.94
N GLU A 87 -7.88 -0.26 -2.26
CA GLU A 87 -9.16 -0.62 -2.86
C GLU A 87 -9.57 -2.05 -2.49
N GLN A 88 -8.63 -3.00 -2.55
CA GLN A 88 -8.89 -4.39 -2.17
C GLN A 88 -9.17 -4.52 -0.67
N ILE A 89 -8.45 -3.78 0.18
CA ILE A 89 -8.69 -3.75 1.63
C ILE A 89 -10.11 -3.24 1.91
N SER A 90 -10.48 -2.11 1.31
CA SER A 90 -11.82 -1.50 1.49
C SER A 90 -12.94 -2.44 1.03
N ASP A 91 -12.77 -3.09 -0.13
CA ASP A 91 -13.75 -4.06 -0.64
C ASP A 91 -13.85 -5.30 0.26
N ALA A 92 -12.72 -5.86 0.69
CA ALA A 92 -12.70 -7.04 1.57
C ALA A 92 -13.43 -6.78 2.89
N ILE A 93 -13.22 -5.61 3.53
CA ILE A 93 -13.93 -5.23 4.75
C ILE A 93 -15.44 -5.13 4.51
N LYS A 94 -15.87 -4.53 3.39
CA LYS A 94 -17.30 -4.43 3.03
C LYS A 94 -17.92 -5.81 2.82
N ARG A 95 -17.23 -6.71 2.12
CA ARG A 95 -17.66 -8.08 1.88
C ARG A 95 -17.73 -8.88 3.19
N ALA A 96 -16.75 -8.74 4.07
CA ALA A 96 -16.76 -9.36 5.38
C ALA A 96 -17.98 -8.93 6.21
N ALA A 97 -18.31 -7.64 6.23
CA ALA A 97 -19.47 -7.11 6.95
C ALA A 97 -20.82 -7.61 6.41
N GLN A 98 -20.88 -8.02 5.14
CA GLN A 98 -22.07 -8.57 4.50
C GLN A 98 -22.22 -10.09 4.68
N THR A 99 -21.12 -10.78 5.04
CA THR A 99 -21.12 -12.23 5.25
C THR A 99 -22.00 -12.58 6.46
N LYS A 100 -22.85 -13.60 6.32
CA LYS A 100 -23.75 -14.07 7.39
C LYS A 100 -23.52 -15.55 7.67
N TRP A 101 -23.67 -15.88 8.95
CA TRP A 101 -23.59 -17.24 9.47
C TRP A 101 -22.20 -17.88 9.45
N LEU A 102 -21.18 -17.14 9.02
CA LEU A 102 -19.77 -17.57 9.00
C LEU A 102 -18.88 -16.43 9.51
N PRO A 103 -17.91 -16.73 10.38
CA PRO A 103 -16.82 -15.78 10.66
C PRO A 103 -16.01 -15.57 9.39
N THR A 104 -15.39 -14.41 9.25
CA THR A 104 -14.59 -14.06 8.06
C THR A 104 -13.14 -13.84 8.43
N ILE A 105 -12.24 -14.40 7.63
CA ILE A 105 -10.83 -14.03 7.63
C ILE A 105 -10.46 -13.32 6.33
N ILE A 106 -9.75 -12.21 6.45
CA ILE A 106 -9.10 -11.50 5.34
C ILE A 106 -7.60 -11.81 5.43
N ILE A 107 -7.09 -12.55 4.46
CA ILE A 107 -5.66 -12.84 4.35
C ILE A 107 -5.04 -11.76 3.47
N ALA A 108 -4.36 -10.82 4.11
CA ALA A 108 -3.70 -9.71 3.43
C ALA A 108 -2.26 -10.08 3.14
N ARG A 109 -1.95 -10.38 1.88
CA ARG A 109 -0.59 -10.66 1.42
C ARG A 109 0.18 -9.34 1.39
N THR A 110 1.23 -9.24 2.20
CA THR A 110 2.06 -8.04 2.32
C THR A 110 3.54 -8.38 2.24
N ILE A 111 4.33 -7.41 1.84
CA ILE A 111 5.79 -7.47 1.90
C ILE A 111 6.23 -6.72 3.15
N LYS A 112 6.87 -7.41 4.09
CA LYS A 112 7.42 -6.75 5.27
C LYS A 112 8.52 -5.77 4.87
N GLY A 113 8.46 -4.53 5.39
CA GLY A 113 9.43 -3.49 5.03
C GLY A 113 9.19 -2.86 3.65
N LYS A 114 8.00 -3.05 3.06
CA LYS A 114 7.62 -2.51 1.75
C LYS A 114 8.02 -1.06 1.57
N GLY A 115 8.73 -0.78 0.48
CA GLY A 115 9.21 0.53 0.13
C GLY A 115 10.67 0.81 0.50
N VAL A 116 11.31 -0.10 1.26
CA VAL A 116 12.72 0.02 1.63
C VAL A 116 13.45 -1.26 1.20
N GLU A 117 14.17 -1.19 0.07
CA GLU A 117 14.72 -2.35 -0.64
C GLU A 117 15.49 -3.32 0.27
N HIS A 118 16.36 -2.80 1.12
CA HIS A 118 17.15 -3.65 2.01
C HIS A 118 16.39 -4.19 3.24
N MET A 119 15.14 -3.74 3.46
CA MET A 119 14.25 -4.22 4.52
C MET A 119 13.19 -5.19 3.98
N GLU A 120 12.86 -5.10 2.69
CA GLU A 120 11.82 -5.95 2.09
C GLU A 120 12.15 -7.43 2.27
N ASP A 121 11.16 -8.19 2.70
CA ASP A 121 11.22 -9.65 2.91
C ASP A 121 12.41 -10.15 3.76
N ASN A 122 12.95 -9.28 4.63
CA ASN A 122 14.12 -9.60 5.43
C ASN A 122 13.77 -9.74 6.92
N PRO A 123 13.79 -10.99 7.49
CA PRO A 123 13.41 -11.23 8.88
C PRO A 123 14.33 -10.54 9.90
N GLN A 124 15.55 -10.14 9.52
CA GLN A 124 16.45 -9.43 10.41
C GLN A 124 15.92 -8.08 10.89
N TRP A 125 14.95 -7.52 10.17
CA TRP A 125 14.28 -6.26 10.54
C TRP A 125 13.01 -6.46 11.37
N HIS A 126 12.68 -7.69 11.74
CA HIS A 126 11.55 -7.92 12.62
C HIS A 126 11.83 -7.39 14.02
N GLY A 127 11.04 -6.39 14.45
CA GLY A 127 11.18 -5.78 15.77
C GLY A 127 12.44 -4.93 15.99
N LYS A 128 13.16 -4.54 14.94
CA LYS A 128 14.35 -3.69 15.03
C LYS A 128 14.10 -2.34 14.37
N ALA A 129 14.47 -1.27 15.08
CA ALA A 129 14.51 0.07 14.50
C ALA A 129 15.81 0.26 13.67
N PRO A 130 15.75 1.03 12.58
CA PRO A 130 16.93 1.38 11.81
C PRO A 130 17.91 2.21 12.66
N LYS A 131 19.20 1.98 12.45
CA LYS A 131 20.24 2.80 13.08
C LYS A 131 20.26 4.19 12.44
N PRO A 132 20.66 5.25 13.19
CA PRO A 132 20.68 6.61 12.68
C PRO A 132 21.46 6.78 11.36
N GLU A 133 22.50 5.97 11.14
CA GLU A 133 23.35 6.07 9.96
C GLU A 133 22.66 5.64 8.67
N ILE A 134 21.63 4.77 8.76
CA ILE A 134 20.90 4.28 7.58
C ILE A 134 19.58 5.00 7.37
N VAL A 135 19.12 5.81 8.33
CA VAL A 135 17.86 6.56 8.19
C VAL A 135 17.85 7.45 6.95
N PRO A 136 18.92 8.21 6.61
CA PRO A 136 18.93 9.04 5.40
C PRO A 136 18.82 8.22 4.11
N ILE A 137 19.32 6.99 4.09
CA ILE A 137 19.22 6.09 2.93
C ILE A 137 17.76 5.65 2.77
N ILE A 138 17.12 5.27 3.87
CA ILE A 138 15.70 4.86 3.89
C ILE A 138 14.81 6.02 3.42
N GLU A 139 15.04 7.23 3.92
CA GLU A 139 14.30 8.42 3.51
C GLU A 139 14.46 8.67 2.01
N GLN A 140 15.67 8.55 1.47
CA GLN A 140 15.90 8.68 0.03
C GLN A 140 15.18 7.59 -0.80
N GLU A 141 15.19 6.33 -0.35
CA GLU A 141 14.47 5.24 -1.01
C GLU A 141 12.96 5.52 -1.05
N LEU A 142 12.39 5.95 0.07
CA LEU A 142 10.97 6.26 0.18
C LEU A 142 10.58 7.49 -0.66
N ASP A 143 11.37 8.55 -0.62
CA ASP A 143 11.15 9.77 -1.40
C ASP A 143 11.20 9.49 -2.91
N SER A 144 12.01 8.53 -3.35
CA SER A 144 12.15 8.18 -4.78
C SER A 144 10.94 7.42 -5.35
N GLN A 145 10.06 6.87 -4.50
CA GLN A 145 8.92 6.05 -4.95
C GLN A 145 7.67 6.86 -5.28
N PHE A 146 7.56 8.05 -4.75
CA PHE A 146 6.41 8.93 -4.95
C PHE A 146 6.87 10.28 -5.44
N MET A 147 6.33 10.71 -6.58
CA MET A 147 6.49 12.07 -7.08
C MET A 147 5.20 12.85 -6.81
N ILE A 148 5.31 13.97 -6.13
CA ILE A 148 4.20 14.82 -5.75
C ILE A 148 4.10 15.96 -6.76
N ALA A 149 2.97 16.04 -7.48
CA ALA A 149 2.67 17.06 -8.45
C ALA A 149 1.37 17.83 -8.06
N PRO A 150 1.43 18.78 -7.13
CA PRO A 150 0.24 19.55 -6.75
C PRO A 150 -0.29 20.34 -7.94
N SER A 151 -1.61 20.27 -8.17
CA SER A 151 -2.25 21.10 -9.19
C SER A 151 -2.43 22.53 -8.68
N ILE A 152 -1.77 23.49 -9.32
CA ILE A 152 -1.76 24.88 -8.88
C ILE A 152 -3.13 25.58 -9.08
N ILE A 153 -4.01 25.04 -9.93
CA ILE A 153 -5.38 25.57 -10.08
C ILE A 153 -6.27 25.29 -8.86
N ALA A 154 -5.89 24.35 -8.00
CA ALA A 154 -6.57 24.09 -6.74
C ALA A 154 -6.26 25.14 -5.66
N GLY A 155 -5.29 26.00 -5.89
CA GLY A 155 -4.87 27.09 -5.02
C GLY A 155 -5.49 28.45 -5.36
N ASP A 156 -4.88 29.50 -4.87
CA ASP A 156 -5.30 30.88 -5.12
C ASP A 156 -4.76 31.36 -6.48
N MET A 157 -5.59 31.27 -7.52
CA MET A 157 -5.26 31.71 -8.89
C MET A 157 -4.98 33.22 -9.00
N SER A 158 -5.34 34.04 -8.00
CA SER A 158 -5.02 35.47 -7.97
C SER A 158 -3.61 35.75 -7.41
N ASN A 159 -2.97 34.75 -6.77
CA ASN A 159 -1.63 34.89 -6.20
C ASN A 159 -0.77 33.65 -6.45
N LEU A 160 -0.44 33.43 -7.71
CA LEU A 160 0.31 32.25 -8.17
C LEU A 160 1.74 32.18 -7.57
N GLU A 161 2.37 33.32 -7.28
CA GLU A 161 3.69 33.34 -6.62
C GLU A 161 3.63 32.68 -5.24
N LYS A 162 2.60 32.97 -4.47
CA LYS A 162 2.38 32.33 -3.15
C LYS A 162 2.15 30.82 -3.29
N GLU A 163 1.38 30.40 -4.28
CA GLU A 163 1.11 28.98 -4.51
C GLU A 163 2.37 28.22 -4.96
N VAL A 164 3.19 28.81 -5.83
CA VAL A 164 4.50 28.25 -6.19
C VAL A 164 5.39 28.07 -4.96
N LYS A 165 5.50 29.09 -4.11
CA LYS A 165 6.26 28.99 -2.85
C LYS A 165 5.73 27.92 -1.89
N ARG A 166 4.41 27.70 -1.87
CA ARG A 166 3.84 26.59 -1.10
C ARG A 166 4.28 25.23 -1.65
N CYS A 167 4.32 25.05 -2.97
CA CYS A 167 4.85 23.84 -3.59
C CYS A 167 6.33 23.63 -3.25
N GLU A 168 7.15 24.68 -3.33
CA GLU A 168 8.59 24.64 -2.97
C GLU A 168 8.79 24.26 -1.49
N ASN A 169 8.07 24.93 -0.59
CA ASN A 169 8.16 24.65 0.85
C ASN A 169 7.66 23.24 1.20
N GLY A 170 6.69 22.74 0.42
CA GLY A 170 6.17 21.38 0.53
C GLY A 170 7.03 20.31 -0.15
N ARG A 171 8.18 20.71 -0.75
CA ARG A 171 9.08 19.80 -1.49
C ARG A 171 8.37 19.02 -2.59
N ALA A 172 7.50 19.70 -3.36
CA ALA A 172 6.87 19.08 -4.51
C ALA A 172 7.89 18.78 -5.61
N ASP A 173 7.79 17.62 -6.24
CA ASP A 173 8.67 17.18 -7.34
C ASP A 173 8.32 17.87 -8.65
N TYR A 174 7.04 18.14 -8.86
CA TYR A 174 6.48 18.82 -10.01
C TYR A 174 5.44 19.85 -9.58
N ILE A 175 5.13 20.80 -10.45
CA ILE A 175 3.91 21.62 -10.37
C ILE A 175 3.01 21.19 -11.53
N HIS A 176 1.81 20.68 -11.20
CA HIS A 176 0.84 20.29 -12.22
C HIS A 176 0.10 21.50 -12.76
N LEU A 177 0.14 21.67 -14.10
CA LEU A 177 -0.52 22.75 -14.82
C LEU A 177 -1.60 22.20 -15.74
N ASP A 178 -2.87 22.44 -15.41
CA ASP A 178 -3.99 22.18 -16.30
C ASP A 178 -4.19 23.37 -17.24
N VAL A 179 -3.74 23.27 -18.48
CA VAL A 179 -3.81 24.31 -19.50
C VAL A 179 -5.10 24.14 -20.28
N MET A 180 -6.03 25.09 -20.11
CA MET A 180 -7.35 25.07 -20.72
C MET A 180 -7.56 26.35 -21.56
N ASP A 181 -8.00 26.18 -22.80
CA ASP A 181 -8.19 27.28 -23.76
C ASP A 181 -9.64 27.83 -23.82
N GLY A 182 -10.58 27.19 -23.13
CA GLY A 182 -11.99 27.52 -23.16
C GLY A 182 -12.74 26.99 -24.39
N GLN A 183 -12.07 26.17 -25.24
CA GLN A 183 -12.67 25.54 -26.43
C GLN A 183 -12.76 24.03 -26.26
N PHE A 184 -11.66 23.38 -25.81
CA PHE A 184 -11.64 21.94 -25.52
C PHE A 184 -12.50 21.63 -24.31
N VAL A 185 -12.38 22.45 -23.26
CA VAL A 185 -13.26 22.45 -22.07
C VAL A 185 -13.76 23.88 -21.84
N PRO A 186 -14.92 24.09 -21.17
CA PRO A 186 -15.49 25.42 -20.96
C PRO A 186 -14.61 26.37 -20.14
N ASN A 187 -13.72 25.83 -19.33
CA ASN A 187 -12.83 26.59 -18.45
C ASN A 187 -11.63 27.15 -19.23
N LYS A 188 -11.14 28.30 -18.78
CA LYS A 188 -9.88 28.88 -19.24
C LYS A 188 -8.95 29.09 -18.03
N THR A 189 -7.70 28.61 -18.11
CA THR A 189 -6.74 28.66 -17.00
C THR A 189 -5.48 29.44 -17.38
N PHE A 190 -4.45 28.74 -17.82
CA PHE A 190 -3.15 29.30 -18.14
C PHE A 190 -3.02 29.53 -19.64
N ASP A 191 -2.58 30.73 -19.99
CA ASP A 191 -2.08 31.04 -21.34
C ASP A 191 -0.55 30.98 -21.36
N HIS A 192 0.02 31.10 -22.54
CA HIS A 192 1.47 31.03 -22.73
C HIS A 192 2.23 32.06 -21.90
N THR A 193 1.68 33.26 -21.69
CA THR A 193 2.29 34.37 -20.94
C THR A 193 2.35 33.97 -19.44
N LYS A 194 1.24 33.50 -18.87
CA LYS A 194 1.18 33.06 -17.48
C LYS A 194 2.12 31.87 -17.20
N ILE A 195 2.22 30.91 -18.13
CA ILE A 195 3.15 29.79 -17.98
C ILE A 195 4.59 30.27 -17.95
N LYS A 196 4.93 31.23 -18.83
CA LYS A 196 6.27 31.85 -18.85
C LYS A 196 6.57 32.61 -17.56
N ASP A 197 5.60 33.34 -17.04
CA ASP A 197 5.73 34.06 -15.77
C ASP A 197 5.94 33.05 -14.61
N LEU A 198 5.13 32.00 -14.54
CA LEU A 198 5.29 30.92 -13.55
C LEU A 198 6.67 30.27 -13.64
N ARG A 199 7.18 30.03 -14.85
CA ARG A 199 8.50 29.42 -15.04
C ARG A 199 9.62 30.30 -14.45
N SER A 200 9.45 31.61 -14.42
CA SER A 200 10.44 32.51 -13.83
C SER A 200 10.47 32.49 -12.29
N LEU A 201 9.42 31.98 -11.66
CA LEU A 201 9.27 31.95 -10.19
C LEU A 201 9.92 30.75 -9.52
N THR A 202 10.17 29.67 -10.26
CA THR A 202 10.61 28.39 -9.67
C THR A 202 11.48 27.58 -10.62
N LEU A 203 12.29 26.66 -10.05
CA LEU A 203 13.02 25.66 -10.82
C LEU A 203 12.31 24.28 -10.81
N ILE A 204 11.27 24.11 -10.02
CA ILE A 204 10.49 22.86 -10.01
C ILE A 204 9.95 22.59 -11.43
N PRO A 205 10.14 21.40 -12.01
CA PRO A 205 9.62 21.09 -13.33
C PRO A 205 8.09 21.12 -13.35
N PHE A 206 7.53 21.44 -14.52
CA PHE A 206 6.08 21.42 -14.72
C PHE A 206 5.65 20.10 -15.33
N ASP A 207 4.63 19.49 -14.73
CA ASP A 207 3.81 18.43 -15.30
C ASP A 207 2.59 19.08 -15.94
N THR A 208 2.54 19.10 -17.29
CA THR A 208 1.54 19.90 -18.00
C THR A 208 0.52 19.03 -18.71
N HIS A 209 -0.74 19.20 -18.32
CA HIS A 209 -1.89 18.59 -18.97
C HIS A 209 -2.54 19.60 -19.94
N LEU A 210 -2.49 19.29 -21.24
CA LEU A 210 -3.00 20.15 -22.29
C LEU A 210 -4.46 19.79 -22.63
N MET A 211 -5.37 20.67 -22.29
CA MET A 211 -6.79 20.64 -22.68
C MET A 211 -7.08 21.79 -23.60
N ILE A 212 -6.49 21.73 -24.81
CA ILE A 212 -6.52 22.75 -25.84
C ILE A 212 -6.84 22.11 -27.18
N ASN A 213 -7.52 22.86 -28.07
CA ASN A 213 -7.66 22.49 -29.47
C ASN A 213 -6.41 22.93 -30.26
N GLU A 214 -6.05 22.12 -31.29
CA GLU A 214 -4.97 22.48 -32.24
C GLU A 214 -5.28 23.72 -33.05
#